data_9f032f783af77e036c3198ba9479ac59
#
_entry.id   9f032f783af77e036c3198ba9479ac59
#
_cell.length_a   1.000
_cell.length_b   1.000
_cell.length_c   1.000
_cell.angle_alpha   90.00
_cell.angle_beta   90.00
_cell.angle_gamma   90.00
#
_symmetry.space_group_name_H-M   'P 1'
#
loop_
_entity.id
_entity.type
_entity.pdbx_description
1 polymer ?
#
loop_
_entity_poly.entity_id
_entity_poly.type
_entity_poly.pdbx_seq_one_letter_code
_entity_poly.pdbx_strand_id
1 'polypeptide(L)'
;MNTEIKYLQLLSKTFKNIAETSTEIINLQAIMNLPKGTEHFMTDIHGEYEAFNHVLRNGSGTIRNKIEEVYGDKLTENEKKELAAIIYYPKEKVESMQNKEHFNIDRWMINIIYRLIEVCKIVCSKYTRSKVRKAMPKDFEYILQELLYEKKELANKKEYFDSIVDTIISIDRGKEFIIAISNLIQKLNIDHLHFVGDIYDRGPFPHLIMDT
;
A
#
# COMPACT_ATOMS: atom_id res chain seq x y z
N MET A 1 -6.69 32.56 -35.45
CA MET A 1 -6.94 32.52 -33.99
C MET A 1 -5.67 32.01 -33.32
N ASN A 2 -5.09 32.78 -32.42
CA ASN A 2 -3.79 32.48 -31.81
C ASN A 2 -3.84 31.11 -31.06
N THR A 3 -2.82 30.28 -31.24
CA THR A 3 -2.70 28.98 -30.60
C THR A 3 -2.85 29.05 -29.08
N GLU A 4 -2.33 30.14 -28.49
CA GLU A 4 -2.43 30.44 -27.07
C GLU A 4 -3.89 30.62 -26.60
N ILE A 5 -4.72 31.33 -27.37
CA ILE A 5 -6.16 31.52 -27.06
C ILE A 5 -6.90 30.19 -27.09
N LYS A 6 -6.62 29.31 -28.07
CA LYS A 6 -7.21 28.00 -28.16
C LYS A 6 -6.84 27.13 -26.94
N TYR A 7 -5.58 27.20 -26.50
CA TYR A 7 -5.11 26.49 -25.33
C TYR A 7 -5.80 26.97 -24.05
N LEU A 8 -5.90 28.30 -23.86
CA LEU A 8 -6.62 28.90 -22.73
C LEU A 8 -8.10 28.53 -22.74
N GLN A 9 -8.76 28.51 -23.92
CA GLN A 9 -10.14 28.04 -24.06
C GLN A 9 -10.30 26.55 -23.70
N LEU A 10 -9.28 25.71 -23.96
CA LEU A 10 -9.29 24.31 -23.57
C LEU A 10 -9.16 24.18 -22.04
N LEU A 11 -8.23 24.93 -21.44
CA LEU A 11 -8.04 24.94 -20.00
C LEU A 11 -9.28 25.44 -19.25
N SER A 12 -10.00 26.44 -19.77
CA SER A 12 -11.19 26.99 -19.15
C SER A 12 -12.36 25.99 -19.04
N LYS A 13 -12.35 24.90 -19.81
CA LYS A 13 -13.32 23.81 -19.68
C LYS A 13 -13.10 23.00 -18.39
N THR A 14 -11.86 22.88 -17.96
CA THR A 14 -11.46 22.16 -16.74
C THR A 14 -11.46 23.10 -15.53
N PHE A 15 -10.92 24.31 -15.71
CA PHE A 15 -10.76 25.32 -14.65
C PHE A 15 -11.70 26.49 -14.93
N LYS A 16 -12.90 26.43 -14.42
CA LYS A 16 -14.02 27.31 -14.79
C LYS A 16 -13.95 28.71 -14.16
N ASN A 17 -13.23 28.82 -13.06
CA ASN A 17 -13.12 30.08 -12.32
C ASN A 17 -11.77 30.22 -11.60
N ILE A 18 -11.48 31.40 -11.10
CA ILE A 18 -10.22 31.72 -10.42
C ILE A 18 -10.03 30.86 -9.17
N ALA A 19 -11.08 30.58 -8.42
CA ALA A 19 -10.99 29.80 -7.18
C ALA A 19 -10.54 28.33 -7.49
N GLU A 20 -11.14 27.69 -8.47
CA GLU A 20 -10.76 26.34 -8.91
C GLU A 20 -9.32 26.31 -9.43
N THR A 21 -8.96 27.30 -10.27
CA THR A 21 -7.60 27.43 -10.83
C THR A 21 -6.58 27.61 -9.71
N SER A 22 -6.85 28.53 -8.76
CA SER A 22 -5.96 28.79 -7.63
C SER A 22 -5.77 27.56 -6.75
N THR A 23 -6.85 26.83 -6.48
CA THR A 23 -6.80 25.57 -5.70
C THR A 23 -5.91 24.54 -6.41
N GLU A 24 -6.05 24.39 -7.72
CA GLU A 24 -5.22 23.45 -8.47
C GLU A 24 -3.75 23.88 -8.53
N ILE A 25 -3.46 25.17 -8.68
CA ILE A 25 -2.07 25.68 -8.63
C ILE A 25 -1.44 25.35 -7.26
N ILE A 26 -2.16 25.58 -6.16
CA ILE A 26 -1.69 25.26 -4.81
C ILE A 26 -1.44 23.75 -4.68
N ASN A 27 -2.37 22.92 -5.18
CA ASN A 27 -2.25 21.47 -5.17
C ASN A 27 -1.02 20.98 -5.96
N LEU A 28 -0.85 21.46 -7.18
CA LEU A 28 0.29 21.10 -8.03
C LEU A 28 1.62 21.56 -7.42
N GLN A 29 1.68 22.77 -6.89
CA GLN A 29 2.87 23.27 -6.20
C GLN A 29 3.22 22.43 -4.98
N ALA A 30 2.22 21.97 -4.21
CA ALA A 30 2.43 21.08 -3.09
C ALA A 30 2.94 19.71 -3.55
N ILE A 31 2.36 19.13 -4.62
CA ILE A 31 2.76 17.84 -5.19
C ILE A 31 4.22 17.88 -5.66
N MET A 32 4.68 18.97 -6.26
CA MET A 32 6.09 19.12 -6.69
C MET A 32 7.09 19.02 -5.55
N ASN A 33 6.67 19.23 -4.30
CA ASN A 33 7.50 19.13 -3.10
C ASN A 33 7.34 17.81 -2.35
N LEU A 34 6.55 16.88 -2.86
CA LEU A 34 6.47 15.53 -2.29
C LEU A 34 7.78 14.75 -2.54
N PRO A 35 8.11 13.77 -1.69
CA PRO A 35 9.20 12.84 -1.96
C PRO A 35 9.00 12.17 -3.32
N LYS A 36 10.12 11.87 -3.99
CA LYS A 36 10.07 11.11 -5.26
C LYS A 36 9.41 9.76 -5.05
N GLY A 37 8.67 9.31 -6.07
CA GLY A 37 8.14 7.96 -6.13
C GLY A 37 9.24 6.90 -6.13
N THR A 38 8.91 5.69 -5.76
CA THR A 38 9.83 4.56 -5.82
C THR A 38 9.83 3.99 -7.23
N GLU A 39 10.98 4.06 -7.89
CA GLU A 39 11.22 3.42 -9.18
C GLU A 39 11.84 2.04 -8.96
N HIS A 40 11.34 1.04 -9.66
CA HIS A 40 11.83 -0.32 -9.59
C HIS A 40 12.25 -0.79 -10.98
N PHE A 41 13.47 -1.26 -11.09
CA PHE A 41 14.03 -1.77 -12.35
C PHE A 41 14.17 -3.28 -12.24
N MET A 42 13.65 -3.98 -13.24
CA MET A 42 13.79 -5.44 -13.38
C MET A 42 14.38 -5.78 -14.73
N THR A 43 15.28 -6.76 -14.76
CA THR A 43 15.94 -7.24 -15.96
C THR A 43 15.71 -8.73 -16.14
N ASP A 44 15.73 -9.19 -17.39
CA ASP A 44 15.85 -10.61 -17.76
C ASP A 44 14.87 -11.54 -17.03
N ILE A 45 13.59 -11.21 -17.14
CA ILE A 45 12.51 -11.95 -16.45
C ILE A 45 12.28 -13.32 -17.10
N HIS A 46 12.47 -13.42 -18.44
CA HIS A 46 12.42 -14.66 -19.22
C HIS A 46 11.15 -15.52 -19.00
N GLY A 47 9.99 -14.93 -18.77
CA GLY A 47 8.77 -15.69 -18.55
C GLY A 47 8.67 -16.42 -17.20
N GLU A 48 9.59 -16.14 -16.25
CA GLU A 48 9.62 -16.73 -14.91
C GLU A 48 8.67 -16.01 -13.94
N TYR A 49 7.38 -16.29 -14.10
CA TYR A 49 6.31 -15.58 -13.38
C TYR A 49 6.43 -15.64 -11.87
N GLU A 50 6.76 -16.78 -11.28
CA GLU A 50 6.84 -16.94 -9.83
C GLU A 50 7.94 -16.06 -9.21
N ALA A 51 9.13 -16.06 -9.83
CA ALA A 51 10.24 -15.22 -9.42
C ALA A 51 9.91 -13.74 -9.60
N PHE A 52 9.34 -13.36 -10.75
CA PHE A 52 8.87 -12.02 -11.04
C PHE A 52 7.87 -11.53 -10.00
N ASN A 53 6.80 -12.29 -9.77
CA ASN A 53 5.74 -11.96 -8.84
C ASN A 53 6.26 -11.82 -7.40
N HIS A 54 7.18 -12.71 -6.98
CA HIS A 54 7.83 -12.61 -5.68
C HIS A 54 8.61 -11.30 -5.51
N VAL A 55 9.43 -10.93 -6.50
CA VAL A 55 10.22 -9.68 -6.49
C VAL A 55 9.30 -8.46 -6.51
N LEU A 56 8.22 -8.50 -7.30
CA LEU A 56 7.22 -7.43 -7.35
C LEU A 56 6.55 -7.23 -5.98
N ARG A 57 6.11 -8.30 -5.34
CA ARG A 57 5.45 -8.27 -4.01
C ARG A 57 6.36 -7.75 -2.91
N ASN A 58 7.64 -8.07 -2.93
CA ASN A 58 8.58 -7.63 -1.91
C ASN A 58 9.23 -6.27 -2.23
N GLY A 59 9.06 -5.77 -3.47
CA GLY A 59 9.63 -4.52 -3.94
C GLY A 59 11.14 -4.49 -3.84
N SER A 60 11.82 -5.58 -4.20
CA SER A 60 13.28 -5.75 -4.04
C SER A 60 13.78 -5.44 -2.62
N GLY A 61 13.00 -5.83 -1.61
CA GLY A 61 13.36 -5.65 -0.21
C GLY A 61 12.94 -4.30 0.39
N THR A 62 12.34 -3.38 -0.36
CA THR A 62 11.92 -2.06 0.16
C THR A 62 10.90 -2.17 1.30
N ILE A 63 9.99 -3.16 1.25
CA ILE A 63 9.04 -3.39 2.35
C ILE A 63 9.78 -3.78 3.63
N ARG A 64 10.81 -4.62 3.53
CA ARG A 64 11.62 -5.02 4.68
C ARG A 64 12.36 -3.84 5.29
N ASN A 65 12.88 -2.93 4.46
CA ASN A 65 13.50 -1.69 4.93
C ASN A 65 12.50 -0.80 5.66
N LYS A 66 11.24 -0.73 5.20
CA LYS A 66 10.17 0.03 5.89
C LYS A 66 9.77 -0.61 7.22
N ILE A 67 9.72 -1.93 7.32
CA ILE A 67 9.52 -2.63 8.59
C ILE A 67 10.65 -2.31 9.55
N GLU A 68 11.89 -2.28 9.08
CA GLU A 68 13.05 -1.89 9.87
C GLU A 68 12.97 -0.43 10.34
N GLU A 69 12.58 0.47 9.47
CA GLU A 69 12.39 1.89 9.79
C GLU A 69 11.33 2.10 10.90
N VAL A 70 10.23 1.34 10.84
CA VAL A 70 9.13 1.46 11.82
C VAL A 70 9.50 0.84 13.16
N TYR A 71 10.13 -0.33 13.15
CA TYR A 71 10.23 -1.18 14.33
C TYR A 71 11.64 -1.29 14.89
N GLY A 72 12.70 -1.18 14.07
CA GLY A 72 14.07 -1.32 14.54
C GLY A 72 14.24 -2.47 15.53
N ASP A 73 14.75 -2.17 16.72
CA ASP A 73 14.95 -3.16 17.80
C ASP A 73 13.68 -3.55 18.58
N LYS A 74 12.51 -2.95 18.24
CA LYS A 74 11.23 -3.25 18.93
C LYS A 74 10.65 -4.61 18.55
N LEU A 75 11.06 -5.15 17.42
CA LEU A 75 10.68 -6.48 16.94
C LEU A 75 11.94 -7.31 16.72
N THR A 76 11.82 -8.59 17.05
CA THR A 76 12.84 -9.58 16.72
C THR A 76 12.92 -9.79 15.21
N GLU A 77 14.08 -10.28 14.73
CA GLU A 77 14.25 -10.62 13.31
C GLU A 77 13.21 -11.61 12.78
N ASN A 78 12.76 -12.54 13.63
CA ASN A 78 11.72 -13.50 13.26
C ASN A 78 10.35 -12.81 13.10
N GLU A 79 9.99 -11.89 13.99
CA GLU A 79 8.76 -11.12 13.87
C GLU A 79 8.76 -10.20 12.65
N LYS A 80 9.89 -9.56 12.34
CA LYS A 80 10.05 -8.76 11.12
C LYS A 80 9.88 -9.61 9.87
N LYS A 81 10.48 -10.81 9.84
CA LYS A 81 10.32 -11.77 8.72
C LYS A 81 8.88 -12.25 8.59
N GLU A 82 8.21 -12.53 9.72
CA GLU A 82 6.79 -12.92 9.72
C GLU A 82 5.91 -11.79 9.17
N LEU A 83 6.11 -10.55 9.63
CA LEU A 83 5.37 -9.39 9.15
C LEU A 83 5.59 -9.15 7.65
N ALA A 84 6.83 -9.25 7.18
CA ALA A 84 7.15 -9.17 5.76
C ALA A 84 6.44 -10.27 4.96
N ALA A 85 6.46 -11.51 5.45
CA ALA A 85 5.80 -12.63 4.79
C ALA A 85 4.27 -12.46 4.72
N ILE A 86 3.65 -11.85 5.74
CA ILE A 86 2.23 -11.52 5.72
C ILE A 86 1.95 -10.45 4.66
N ILE A 87 2.79 -9.44 4.54
CA ILE A 87 2.61 -8.42 3.49
C ILE A 87 2.76 -9.04 2.10
N TYR A 88 3.73 -9.94 1.89
CA TYR A 88 3.97 -10.56 0.57
C TYR A 88 2.90 -11.59 0.18
N TYR A 89 2.45 -12.39 1.12
CA TYR A 89 1.54 -13.52 0.94
C TYR A 89 0.44 -13.54 2.00
N PRO A 90 -0.42 -12.51 2.05
CA PRO A 90 -1.35 -12.32 3.15
C PRO A 90 -2.36 -13.46 3.28
N LYS A 91 -2.88 -13.95 2.15
CA LYS A 91 -3.88 -15.02 2.14
C LYS A 91 -3.31 -16.32 2.67
N GLU A 92 -2.19 -16.75 2.12
CA GLU A 92 -1.52 -18.00 2.45
C GLU A 92 -1.05 -18.01 3.91
N LYS A 93 -0.57 -16.86 4.40
CA LYS A 93 -0.08 -16.73 5.78
C LYS A 93 -1.22 -16.76 6.79
N VAL A 94 -2.32 -16.06 6.56
CA VAL A 94 -3.47 -16.08 7.46
C VAL A 94 -4.08 -17.50 7.52
N GLU A 95 -4.24 -18.16 6.37
CA GLU A 95 -4.72 -19.54 6.30
C GLU A 95 -3.82 -20.53 7.06
N SER A 96 -2.50 -20.38 6.89
CA SER A 96 -1.52 -21.19 7.64
C SER A 96 -1.62 -21.00 9.15
N MET A 97 -1.91 -19.77 9.62
CA MET A 97 -2.05 -19.49 11.06
C MET A 97 -3.39 -19.97 11.61
N GLN A 98 -4.48 -19.88 10.84
CA GLN A 98 -5.79 -20.41 11.23
C GLN A 98 -5.79 -21.94 11.45
N ASN A 99 -4.95 -22.66 10.71
CA ASN A 99 -4.84 -24.12 10.81
C ASN A 99 -3.94 -24.61 11.95
N LYS A 100 -3.38 -23.71 12.78
CA LYS A 100 -2.56 -24.11 13.94
C LYS A 100 -3.44 -24.48 15.13
N GLU A 101 -3.28 -25.70 15.63
CA GLU A 101 -3.96 -26.16 16.84
C GLU A 101 -3.58 -25.32 18.07
N HIS A 102 -4.54 -25.05 18.93
CA HIS A 102 -4.39 -24.28 20.17
C HIS A 102 -3.83 -22.85 20.01
N PHE A 103 -3.94 -22.26 18.82
CA PHE A 103 -3.45 -20.91 18.53
C PHE A 103 -4.57 -19.89 18.69
N ASN A 104 -4.32 -18.82 19.46
CA ASN A 104 -5.28 -17.73 19.60
C ASN A 104 -5.17 -16.80 18.37
N ILE A 105 -5.94 -17.12 17.33
CA ILE A 105 -5.93 -16.45 16.06
C ILE A 105 -6.40 -14.98 16.17
N ASP A 106 -7.38 -14.68 16.99
CA ASP A 106 -7.94 -13.33 17.14
C ASP A 106 -6.91 -12.38 17.71
N ARG A 107 -6.23 -12.80 18.80
CA ARG A 107 -5.15 -12.01 19.40
C ARG A 107 -3.99 -11.79 18.44
N TRP A 108 -3.66 -12.82 17.65
CA TRP A 108 -2.64 -12.69 16.62
C TRP A 108 -3.06 -11.71 15.54
N MET A 109 -4.28 -11.81 15.00
CA MET A 109 -4.80 -10.88 13.98
C MET A 109 -4.82 -9.45 14.49
N ILE A 110 -5.26 -9.18 15.72
CA ILE A 110 -5.22 -7.86 16.34
C ILE A 110 -3.80 -7.29 16.29
N ASN A 111 -2.80 -8.05 16.77
CA ASN A 111 -1.41 -7.60 16.77
C ASN A 111 -0.88 -7.33 15.35
N ILE A 112 -1.21 -8.19 14.39
CA ILE A 112 -0.79 -8.03 13.00
C ILE A 112 -1.46 -6.81 12.37
N ILE A 113 -2.72 -6.56 12.60
CA ILE A 113 -3.44 -5.38 12.11
C ILE A 113 -2.76 -4.11 12.58
N TYR A 114 -2.44 -3.99 13.88
CA TYR A 114 -1.72 -2.82 14.38
C TYR A 114 -0.35 -2.66 13.72
N ARG A 115 0.39 -3.74 13.56
CA ARG A 115 1.70 -3.71 12.91
C ARG A 115 1.60 -3.29 11.44
N LEU A 116 0.62 -3.78 10.72
CA LEU A 116 0.38 -3.42 9.32
C LEU A 116 -0.05 -1.96 9.17
N ILE A 117 -0.86 -1.42 10.09
CA ILE A 117 -1.25 0.00 10.10
C ILE A 117 -0.01 0.89 10.18
N GLU A 118 0.94 0.62 11.07
CA GLU A 118 2.15 1.45 11.21
C GLU A 118 3.04 1.38 9.96
N VAL A 119 3.23 0.19 9.37
CA VAL A 119 3.95 0.06 8.09
C VAL A 119 3.22 0.81 6.97
N CYS A 120 1.90 0.69 6.90
CA CYS A 120 1.09 1.36 5.90
C CYS A 120 1.16 2.89 6.02
N LYS A 121 1.21 3.45 7.23
CA LYS A 121 1.43 4.89 7.46
C LYS A 121 2.73 5.38 6.82
N ILE A 122 3.83 4.65 7.01
CA ILE A 122 5.13 5.01 6.39
C ILE A 122 5.08 4.88 4.87
N VAL A 123 4.46 3.82 4.34
CA VAL A 123 4.29 3.67 2.88
C VAL A 123 3.46 4.81 2.30
N CYS A 124 2.40 5.22 3.01
CA CYS A 124 1.51 6.29 2.57
C CYS A 124 2.10 7.70 2.70
N SER A 125 3.12 7.90 3.56
CA SER A 125 3.65 9.23 3.92
C SER A 125 4.20 10.04 2.73
N LYS A 126 4.66 9.35 1.68
CA LYS A 126 5.18 9.98 0.45
C LYS A 126 4.09 10.45 -0.52
N TYR A 127 2.82 10.23 -0.23
CA TYR A 127 1.71 10.52 -1.14
C TYR A 127 0.74 11.55 -0.59
N THR A 128 -0.03 12.17 -1.51
CA THR A 128 -1.21 12.93 -1.12
C THR A 128 -2.29 12.00 -0.57
N ARG A 129 -3.11 12.50 0.36
CA ARG A 129 -4.28 11.76 0.87
C ARG A 129 -5.20 11.29 -0.26
N SER A 130 -5.36 12.11 -1.31
CA SER A 130 -6.19 11.79 -2.48
C SER A 130 -5.65 10.55 -3.23
N LYS A 131 -4.33 10.45 -3.43
CA LYS A 131 -3.71 9.29 -4.09
C LYS A 131 -3.90 8.02 -3.25
N VAL A 132 -3.66 8.12 -1.94
CA VAL A 132 -3.83 6.99 -1.01
C VAL A 132 -5.29 6.52 -1.00
N ARG A 133 -6.27 7.45 -0.87
CA ARG A 133 -7.69 7.12 -0.88
C ARG A 133 -8.11 6.39 -2.16
N LYS A 134 -7.67 6.85 -3.32
CA LYS A 134 -7.96 6.18 -4.61
C LYS A 134 -7.37 4.77 -4.72
N ALA A 135 -6.32 4.48 -3.96
CA ALA A 135 -5.70 3.15 -3.93
C ALA A 135 -6.37 2.19 -2.94
N MET A 136 -7.11 2.71 -1.95
CA MET A 136 -7.75 1.92 -0.91
C MET A 136 -8.81 0.96 -1.47
N PRO A 137 -8.95 -0.25 -0.91
CA PRO A 137 -10.05 -1.16 -1.23
C PRO A 137 -11.38 -0.55 -0.76
N LYS A 138 -12.38 -0.55 -1.63
CA LYS A 138 -13.68 0.11 -1.37
C LYS A 138 -14.37 -0.38 -0.10
N ASP A 139 -14.29 -1.67 0.19
CA ASP A 139 -14.95 -2.29 1.34
C ASP A 139 -14.41 -1.79 2.69
N PHE A 140 -13.16 -1.31 2.72
CA PHE A 140 -12.49 -0.84 3.92
C PHE A 140 -11.98 0.61 3.81
N GLU A 141 -12.38 1.34 2.77
CA GLU A 141 -11.85 2.69 2.50
C GLU A 141 -12.02 3.62 3.71
N TYR A 142 -13.23 3.71 4.27
CA TYR A 142 -13.51 4.56 5.42
C TYR A 142 -12.68 4.15 6.65
N ILE A 143 -12.69 2.86 6.97
CA ILE A 143 -11.96 2.31 8.13
C ILE A 143 -10.45 2.55 8.01
N LEU A 144 -9.89 2.32 6.82
CA LEU A 144 -8.47 2.55 6.56
C LEU A 144 -8.12 4.05 6.66
N GLN A 145 -9.00 4.96 6.21
CA GLN A 145 -8.77 6.40 6.38
C GLN A 145 -8.70 6.77 7.86
N GLU A 146 -9.62 6.28 8.69
CA GLU A 146 -9.60 6.53 10.14
C GLU A 146 -8.32 6.01 10.78
N LEU A 147 -7.95 4.75 10.50
CA LEU A 147 -6.77 4.12 11.10
C LEU A 147 -5.44 4.70 10.63
N LEU A 148 -5.35 5.25 9.42
CA LEU A 148 -4.11 5.79 8.87
C LEU A 148 -3.90 7.27 9.21
N TYR A 149 -4.96 8.07 9.31
CA TYR A 149 -4.82 9.52 9.43
C TYR A 149 -5.15 10.09 10.81
N GLU A 150 -5.89 9.35 11.62
CA GLU A 150 -6.14 9.75 13.01
C GLU A 150 -4.92 9.47 13.90
N LYS A 151 -4.74 10.31 14.90
CA LYS A 151 -3.63 10.19 15.87
C LYS A 151 -4.09 9.38 17.08
N LYS A 152 -3.62 8.15 17.18
CA LYS A 152 -3.90 7.24 18.30
C LYS A 152 -3.43 7.80 19.66
N GLU A 153 -2.40 8.64 19.64
CA GLU A 153 -1.78 9.22 20.84
C GLU A 153 -2.64 10.27 21.53
N LEU A 154 -3.66 10.80 20.86
CA LEU A 154 -4.61 11.71 21.47
C LEU A 154 -5.47 10.96 22.49
N ALA A 155 -5.60 11.53 23.71
CA ALA A 155 -6.15 10.88 24.91
C ALA A 155 -7.50 10.16 24.70
N ASN A 156 -8.35 10.64 23.79
CA ASN A 156 -9.68 10.10 23.54
C ASN A 156 -9.77 9.26 22.26
N LYS A 157 -8.65 9.00 21.58
CA LYS A 157 -8.64 8.28 20.29
C LYS A 157 -8.19 6.84 20.42
N LYS A 158 -7.51 6.45 21.50
CA LYS A 158 -7.05 5.08 21.71
C LYS A 158 -8.22 4.10 21.74
N GLU A 159 -9.24 4.36 22.56
CA GLU A 159 -10.44 3.52 22.67
C GLU A 159 -11.18 3.42 21.34
N TYR A 160 -11.24 4.52 20.58
CA TYR A 160 -11.82 4.54 19.26
C TYR A 160 -11.09 3.59 18.28
N PHE A 161 -9.76 3.65 18.25
CA PHE A 161 -8.93 2.75 17.43
C PHE A 161 -9.10 1.28 17.83
N ASP A 162 -9.01 1.03 19.14
CA ASP A 162 -9.13 -0.33 19.68
C ASP A 162 -10.52 -0.89 19.36
N SER A 163 -11.58 -0.08 19.50
CA SER A 163 -12.95 -0.47 19.13
C SER A 163 -13.11 -0.83 17.66
N ILE A 164 -12.45 -0.10 16.74
CA ILE A 164 -12.48 -0.44 15.32
C ILE A 164 -11.85 -1.81 15.09
N VAL A 165 -10.66 -2.04 15.61
CA VAL A 165 -9.92 -3.30 15.41
C VAL A 165 -10.66 -4.48 16.05
N ASP A 166 -11.14 -4.32 17.29
CA ASP A 166 -11.91 -5.34 17.99
C ASP A 166 -13.20 -5.68 17.26
N THR A 167 -13.87 -4.68 16.68
CA THR A 167 -15.09 -4.91 15.89
C THR A 167 -14.78 -5.68 14.62
N ILE A 168 -13.70 -5.35 13.89
CA ILE A 168 -13.29 -6.11 12.69
C ILE A 168 -13.12 -7.59 13.01
N ILE A 169 -12.52 -7.91 14.16
CA ILE A 169 -12.32 -9.30 14.59
C ILE A 169 -13.65 -9.93 15.03
N SER A 170 -14.45 -9.23 15.83
CA SER A 170 -15.71 -9.77 16.38
C SER A 170 -16.75 -10.11 15.31
N ILE A 171 -16.72 -9.45 14.16
CA ILE A 171 -17.59 -9.74 13.01
C ILE A 171 -16.93 -10.67 11.97
N ASP A 172 -15.82 -11.32 12.34
CA ASP A 172 -15.07 -12.27 11.50
C ASP A 172 -14.55 -11.69 10.16
N ARG A 173 -14.14 -10.42 10.17
CA ARG A 173 -13.58 -9.72 8.99
C ARG A 173 -12.06 -9.49 9.10
N GLY A 174 -11.40 -10.08 10.10
CA GLY A 174 -9.98 -9.91 10.35
C GLY A 174 -9.09 -10.39 9.20
N LYS A 175 -9.41 -11.53 8.60
CA LYS A 175 -8.69 -12.10 7.45
C LYS A 175 -8.75 -11.16 6.26
N GLU A 176 -9.95 -10.74 5.85
CA GLU A 176 -10.15 -9.84 4.71
C GLU A 176 -9.47 -8.50 4.93
N PHE A 177 -9.51 -7.98 6.15
CA PHE A 177 -8.86 -6.72 6.49
C PHE A 177 -7.33 -6.81 6.39
N ILE A 178 -6.71 -7.89 6.90
CA ILE A 178 -5.27 -8.14 6.77
C ILE A 178 -4.86 -8.23 5.29
N ILE A 179 -5.64 -8.94 4.48
CA ILE A 179 -5.40 -9.03 3.03
C ILE A 179 -5.51 -7.65 2.39
N ALA A 180 -6.55 -6.89 2.72
CA ALA A 180 -6.81 -5.57 2.15
C ALA A 180 -5.69 -4.56 2.45
N ILE A 181 -5.23 -4.47 3.70
CA ILE A 181 -4.15 -3.55 4.08
C ILE A 181 -2.79 -4.00 3.52
N SER A 182 -2.52 -5.31 3.46
CA SER A 182 -1.30 -5.84 2.85
C SER A 182 -1.23 -5.53 1.36
N ASN A 183 -2.33 -5.71 0.64
CA ASN A 183 -2.42 -5.36 -0.78
C ASN A 183 -2.27 -3.84 -1.01
N LEU A 184 -2.81 -3.01 -0.10
CA LEU A 184 -2.60 -1.56 -0.15
C LEU A 184 -1.13 -1.19 0.02
N ILE A 185 -0.42 -1.82 0.97
CA ILE A 185 1.02 -1.63 1.17
C ILE A 185 1.79 -2.02 -0.10
N GLN A 186 1.52 -3.18 -0.70
CA GLN A 186 2.16 -3.60 -1.94
C GLN A 186 1.90 -2.61 -3.07
N LYS A 187 0.64 -2.21 -3.28
CA LYS A 187 0.23 -1.29 -4.34
C LYS A 187 0.86 0.10 -4.25
N LEU A 188 1.11 0.58 -3.03
CA LEU A 188 1.71 1.90 -2.79
C LEU A 188 3.23 1.85 -2.56
N ASN A 189 3.83 0.66 -2.57
CA ASN A 189 5.26 0.54 -2.33
C ASN A 189 6.10 0.96 -3.55
N ILE A 190 5.65 0.58 -4.76
CA ILE A 190 6.31 0.88 -6.04
C ILE A 190 5.41 1.82 -6.84
N ASP A 191 5.98 2.92 -7.34
CA ASP A 191 5.26 3.88 -8.20
C ASP A 191 5.43 3.59 -9.68
N HIS A 192 6.64 3.22 -10.08
CA HIS A 192 7.00 2.94 -11.46
C HIS A 192 7.82 1.67 -11.53
N LEU A 193 7.40 0.78 -12.41
CA LEU A 193 8.11 -0.45 -12.74
C LEU A 193 8.70 -0.31 -14.15
N HIS A 194 10.02 -0.47 -14.23
CA HIS A 194 10.77 -0.42 -15.47
C HIS A 194 11.33 -1.79 -15.81
N PHE A 195 11.11 -2.23 -17.03
CA PHE A 195 11.66 -3.46 -17.55
C PHE A 195 12.82 -3.15 -18.48
N VAL A 196 13.91 -3.90 -18.32
CA VAL A 196 15.10 -3.84 -19.16
C VAL A 196 15.49 -5.28 -19.52
N GLY A 197 15.73 -5.57 -20.81
CA GLY A 197 16.10 -6.91 -21.27
C GLY A 197 14.91 -7.78 -21.63
N ASP A 198 15.10 -9.08 -21.57
CA ASP A 198 14.18 -10.10 -22.07
C ASP A 198 13.09 -10.43 -21.05
N ILE A 199 11.82 -10.19 -21.44
CA ILE A 199 10.68 -10.31 -20.53
C ILE A 199 9.94 -11.62 -20.72
N TYR A 200 9.66 -12.02 -21.99
CA TYR A 200 8.68 -13.04 -22.31
C TYR A 200 9.26 -14.32 -22.91
N ASP A 201 10.54 -14.36 -23.20
CA ASP A 201 11.21 -15.51 -23.79
C ASP A 201 11.56 -16.60 -22.76
N ARG A 202 11.73 -17.85 -23.21
CA ARG A 202 12.23 -19.03 -22.49
C ARG A 202 11.40 -19.60 -21.35
N GLY A 203 10.79 -18.80 -20.47
CA GLY A 203 10.06 -19.30 -19.31
C GLY A 203 8.67 -19.87 -19.64
N PRO A 204 8.07 -20.62 -18.71
CA PRO A 204 6.80 -21.33 -18.99
C PRO A 204 5.55 -20.45 -18.95
N PHE A 205 5.63 -19.25 -18.37
CA PHE A 205 4.44 -18.45 -18.07
C PHE A 205 4.53 -16.97 -18.50
N PRO A 206 4.96 -16.64 -19.73
CA PRO A 206 5.07 -15.25 -20.18
C PRO A 206 3.71 -14.53 -20.20
N HIS A 207 2.61 -15.25 -20.45
CA HIS A 207 1.26 -14.69 -20.46
C HIS A 207 0.83 -14.16 -19.08
N LEU A 208 1.24 -14.81 -17.99
CA LEU A 208 0.91 -14.35 -16.63
C LEU A 208 1.63 -13.04 -16.28
N ILE A 209 2.82 -12.81 -16.84
CA ILE A 209 3.55 -11.55 -16.65
C ILE A 209 2.82 -10.40 -17.35
N MET A 210 2.21 -10.66 -18.52
CA MET A 210 1.45 -9.66 -19.26
C MET A 210 0.16 -9.23 -18.53
N ASP A 211 -0.43 -10.13 -17.73
CA ASP A 211 -1.68 -9.92 -17.02
C ASP A 211 -1.50 -9.29 -15.62
N THR A 212 -0.25 -9.03 -15.21
CA THR A 212 0.10 -8.47 -13.89
C THR A 212 0.28 -6.95 -13.93
#